data_8532ed5af593b3f4ea83b5ec05bd0c86
#
_entry.id   8532ed5af593b3f4ea83b5ec05bd0c86
#
_cell.length_a   1.000
_cell.length_b   1.000
_cell.length_c   1.000
_cell.angle_alpha   90.00
_cell.angle_beta   90.00
_cell.angle_gamma   90.00
#
_symmetry.space_group_name_H-M   'P 1'
#
loop_
_entity.id
_entity.type
_entity.pdbx_description
1 polymer ?
#
loop_
_entity_poly.entity_id
_entity_poly.type
_entity_poly.pdbx_seq_one_letter_code
_entity_poly.pdbx_strand_id
1 'polypeptide(L)'
;DQFKEDNFLSDIKIEELLSEIVRSYTEISEKKLFLLAEKNELNPQIERTLEITYGLRNFIGNAVKYSNSSVDITLESNDKITEVKVCDDGPGFSDDILDVLGEPYIRSKNEIISSKSGLGLGTFIGKTLLERMKANVKFDKCPKTNGAMVTIKWQTKDLLAI
;
A
#
# COMPACT_ATOMS: atom_id res chain seq x y z
N ASP A 1 -24.68 19.84 -8.28
CA ASP A 1 -23.66 20.73 -7.77
C ASP A 1 -22.35 19.96 -7.55
N GLN A 2 -21.33 20.35 -8.29
CA GLN A 2 -20.03 19.68 -8.30
C GLN A 2 -19.37 19.68 -6.91
N PHE A 3 -19.56 20.72 -6.14
CA PHE A 3 -19.04 20.81 -4.79
C PHE A 3 -19.65 19.75 -3.86
N LYS A 4 -20.93 19.48 -4.00
CA LYS A 4 -21.59 18.40 -3.24
C LYS A 4 -21.18 17.03 -3.72
N GLU A 5 -20.93 16.87 -5.01
CA GLU A 5 -20.44 15.63 -5.58
C GLU A 5 -19.05 15.31 -5.05
N ASP A 6 -18.16 16.29 -4.99
CA ASP A 6 -16.82 16.11 -4.45
C ASP A 6 -16.85 15.71 -2.98
N ASN A 7 -17.69 16.33 -2.16
CA ASN A 7 -17.87 15.94 -0.77
C ASN A 7 -18.47 14.56 -0.62
N PHE A 8 -19.41 14.19 -1.49
CA PHE A 8 -20.02 12.88 -1.48
C PHE A 8 -19.00 11.79 -1.82
N LEU A 9 -18.08 12.08 -2.74
CA LEU A 9 -17.04 11.13 -3.16
C LEU A 9 -15.83 11.11 -2.21
N SER A 10 -15.77 12.00 -1.22
CA SER A 10 -14.61 12.08 -0.32
C SER A 10 -14.53 10.94 0.67
N ASP A 11 -15.68 10.36 1.08
CA ASP A 11 -15.72 9.25 2.02
C ASP A 11 -15.91 7.94 1.29
N ILE A 12 -15.15 6.91 1.71
CA ILE A 12 -15.21 5.59 1.09
C ILE A 12 -14.85 4.54 2.14
N LYS A 13 -15.41 3.35 2.03
CA LYS A 13 -14.96 2.21 2.82
C LYS A 13 -13.58 1.77 2.34
N ILE A 14 -12.70 1.42 3.26
CA ILE A 14 -11.33 1.05 2.88
C ILE A 14 -11.28 -0.14 1.93
N GLU A 15 -12.15 -1.12 2.10
CA GLU A 15 -12.21 -2.25 1.18
C GLU A 15 -12.59 -1.81 -0.23
N GLU A 16 -13.53 -0.88 -0.35
CA GLU A 16 -13.95 -0.34 -1.63
C GLU A 16 -12.82 0.42 -2.32
N LEU A 17 -12.05 1.21 -1.57
CA LEU A 17 -10.88 1.90 -2.11
C LEU A 17 -9.85 0.90 -2.65
N LEU A 18 -9.55 -0.13 -1.88
CA LEU A 18 -8.63 -1.18 -2.32
C LEU A 18 -9.16 -1.91 -3.56
N SER A 19 -10.47 -2.17 -3.60
CA SER A 19 -11.10 -2.80 -4.77
C SER A 19 -10.96 -1.96 -6.03
N GLU A 20 -11.12 -0.64 -5.92
CA GLU A 20 -10.91 0.28 -7.04
C GLU A 20 -9.48 0.22 -7.56
N ILE A 21 -8.51 0.22 -6.65
CA ILE A 21 -7.10 0.17 -7.02
C ILE A 21 -6.77 -1.16 -7.70
N VAL A 22 -7.21 -2.26 -7.12
CA VAL A 22 -7.01 -3.60 -7.67
C VAL A 22 -7.59 -3.70 -9.08
N ARG A 23 -8.80 -3.21 -9.25
CA ARG A 23 -9.48 -3.24 -10.55
C ARG A 23 -8.70 -2.45 -11.61
N SER A 24 -8.19 -1.29 -11.24
CA SER A 24 -7.45 -0.44 -12.17
C SER A 24 -6.17 -1.13 -12.68
N TYR A 25 -5.48 -1.88 -11.83
CA TYR A 25 -4.30 -2.62 -12.24
C TYR A 25 -4.63 -3.93 -12.96
N THR A 26 -5.72 -4.58 -12.60
CA THR A 26 -6.16 -5.80 -13.30
C THR A 26 -6.49 -5.51 -14.76
N GLU A 27 -7.05 -4.35 -15.06
CA GLU A 27 -7.42 -3.94 -16.41
C GLU A 27 -6.21 -3.69 -17.32
N ILE A 28 -5.07 -3.27 -16.76
CA ILE A 28 -3.90 -2.89 -17.56
C ILE A 28 -2.72 -3.85 -17.43
N SER A 29 -2.83 -4.88 -16.62
CA SER A 29 -1.74 -5.82 -16.36
C SER A 29 -2.19 -7.25 -16.58
N GLU A 30 -1.27 -8.12 -17.00
CA GLU A 30 -1.50 -9.55 -17.07
C GLU A 30 -1.35 -10.26 -15.74
N LYS A 31 -0.90 -9.55 -14.71
CA LYS A 31 -0.72 -10.12 -13.37
C LYS A 31 -2.07 -10.36 -12.72
N LYS A 32 -2.11 -11.35 -11.83
CA LYS A 32 -3.31 -11.69 -11.06
C LYS A 32 -3.25 -10.99 -9.71
N LEU A 33 -4.26 -10.19 -9.41
CA LEU A 33 -4.38 -9.48 -8.15
C LEU A 33 -5.56 -10.05 -7.36
N PHE A 34 -5.32 -10.35 -6.10
CA PHE A 34 -6.34 -10.88 -5.20
C PHE A 34 -6.48 -9.95 -3.99
N LEU A 35 -7.71 -9.56 -3.69
CA LEU A 35 -8.03 -8.82 -2.47
C LEU A 35 -8.67 -9.79 -1.49
N LEU A 36 -8.00 -10.00 -0.35
CA LEU A 36 -8.39 -10.95 0.68
C LEU A 36 -8.83 -10.15 1.90
N ALA A 37 -10.13 -10.06 2.11
CA ALA A 37 -10.72 -9.20 3.15
C ALA A 37 -11.60 -9.98 4.14
N GLU A 38 -11.31 -11.27 4.36
CA GLU A 38 -12.10 -12.11 5.25
C GLU A 38 -12.08 -11.63 6.71
N LYS A 39 -10.99 -10.97 7.12
CA LYS A 39 -10.83 -10.44 8.47
C LYS A 39 -11.08 -8.94 8.55
N ASN A 40 -11.73 -8.38 7.55
CA ASN A 40 -12.13 -6.98 7.56
C ASN A 40 -13.46 -6.82 8.30
N GLU A 41 -13.40 -6.92 9.62
CA GLU A 41 -14.60 -6.95 10.48
C GLU A 41 -15.30 -5.60 10.56
N LEU A 42 -14.54 -4.53 10.67
CA LEU A 42 -15.09 -3.18 10.82
C LEU A 42 -15.36 -2.51 9.48
N ASN A 43 -14.50 -2.72 8.52
CA ASN A 43 -14.53 -2.05 7.22
C ASN A 43 -14.66 -0.52 7.37
N PRO A 44 -13.67 0.16 7.96
CA PRO A 44 -13.82 1.55 8.32
C PRO A 44 -14.09 2.45 7.12
N GLN A 45 -14.95 3.43 7.34
CA GLN A 45 -15.17 4.50 6.40
C GLN A 45 -14.09 5.56 6.62
N ILE A 46 -13.38 5.89 5.56
CA ILE A 46 -12.23 6.78 5.59
C ILE A 46 -12.46 7.95 4.65
N GLU A 47 -11.73 9.03 4.88
CA GLU A 47 -11.68 10.13 3.92
C GLU A 47 -10.75 9.77 2.77
N ARG A 48 -11.19 9.99 1.54
CA ARG A 48 -10.39 9.72 0.34
C ARG A 48 -9.38 10.85 0.14
N THR A 49 -8.31 10.82 0.93
CA THR A 49 -7.24 11.83 0.82
C THR A 49 -6.24 11.44 -0.26
N LEU A 50 -5.45 12.42 -0.70
CA LEU A 50 -4.35 12.19 -1.62
C LEU A 50 -3.33 11.22 -1.00
N GLU A 51 -3.07 11.37 0.29
CA GLU A 51 -2.08 10.57 1.01
C GLU A 51 -2.41 9.07 0.94
N ILE A 52 -3.64 8.70 1.29
CA ILE A 52 -4.00 7.29 1.32
C ILE A 52 -4.14 6.72 -0.10
N THR A 53 -4.73 7.47 -1.01
CA THR A 53 -4.92 7.02 -2.38
C THR A 53 -3.59 6.83 -3.08
N TYR A 54 -2.72 7.83 -3.04
CA TYR A 54 -1.41 7.77 -3.68
C TYR A 54 -0.51 6.73 -3.01
N GLY A 55 -0.49 6.70 -1.67
CA GLY A 55 0.35 5.77 -0.93
C GLY A 55 0.00 4.32 -1.22
N LEU A 56 -1.28 3.96 -1.17
CA LEU A 56 -1.72 2.60 -1.48
C LEU A 56 -1.47 2.25 -2.95
N ARG A 57 -1.77 3.16 -3.88
CA ARG A 57 -1.50 2.93 -5.31
C ARG A 57 -0.03 2.70 -5.57
N ASN A 58 0.83 3.45 -4.89
CA ASN A 58 2.27 3.32 -5.06
C ASN A 58 2.76 1.91 -4.71
N PHE A 59 2.35 1.40 -3.56
CA PHE A 59 2.81 0.08 -3.12
C PHE A 59 2.16 -1.06 -3.90
N ILE A 60 0.89 -0.95 -4.24
CA ILE A 60 0.23 -1.96 -5.06
C ILE A 60 0.81 -1.94 -6.48
N GLY A 61 1.03 -0.75 -7.05
CA GLY A 61 1.65 -0.62 -8.37
C GLY A 61 3.07 -1.19 -8.43
N ASN A 62 3.87 -0.96 -7.39
CA ASN A 62 5.20 -1.55 -7.29
C ASN A 62 5.13 -3.08 -7.22
N ALA A 63 4.21 -3.62 -6.44
CA ALA A 63 4.02 -5.06 -6.35
C ALA A 63 3.65 -5.66 -7.71
N VAL A 64 2.75 -5.01 -8.44
CA VAL A 64 2.39 -5.46 -9.80
C VAL A 64 3.61 -5.43 -10.71
N LYS A 65 4.37 -4.33 -10.68
CA LYS A 65 5.54 -4.15 -11.55
C LYS A 65 6.60 -5.22 -11.33
N TYR A 66 6.90 -5.55 -10.07
CA TYR A 66 7.99 -6.45 -9.72
C TYR A 66 7.58 -7.89 -9.51
N SER A 67 6.29 -8.19 -9.45
CA SER A 67 5.81 -9.57 -9.33
C SER A 67 6.14 -10.40 -10.58
N ASN A 68 6.22 -11.70 -10.39
CA ASN A 68 6.32 -12.63 -11.51
C ASN A 68 4.95 -12.87 -12.13
N SER A 69 3.94 -13.15 -11.32
CA SER A 69 2.61 -13.48 -11.82
C SER A 69 1.45 -13.01 -10.94
N SER A 70 1.65 -12.81 -9.64
CA SER A 70 0.53 -12.52 -8.76
C SER A 70 0.88 -11.59 -7.59
N VAL A 71 -0.15 -10.88 -7.12
CA VAL A 71 -0.08 -9.99 -5.95
C VAL A 71 -1.29 -10.29 -5.06
N ASP A 72 -1.03 -10.54 -3.78
CA ASP A 72 -2.07 -10.70 -2.77
C ASP A 72 -2.14 -9.45 -1.90
N ILE A 73 -3.30 -8.84 -1.84
CA ILE A 73 -3.57 -7.70 -0.97
C ILE A 73 -4.52 -8.19 0.13
N THR A 74 -4.07 -8.15 1.37
CA THR A 74 -4.83 -8.59 2.53
C THR A 74 -5.27 -7.40 3.35
N LEU A 75 -6.54 -7.36 3.73
CA LEU A 75 -7.11 -6.31 4.57
C LEU A 75 -7.68 -6.93 5.82
N GLU A 76 -7.23 -6.45 6.98
CA GLU A 76 -7.78 -6.79 8.27
C GLU A 76 -8.20 -5.51 8.99
N SER A 77 -9.33 -5.52 9.68
CA SER A 77 -9.74 -4.39 10.50
C SER A 77 -10.61 -4.82 11.66
N ASN A 78 -10.45 -4.12 12.76
CA ASN A 78 -11.34 -4.18 13.92
C ASN A 78 -11.33 -2.79 14.57
N ASP A 79 -11.95 -2.65 15.73
CA ASP A 79 -12.04 -1.38 16.42
C ASP A 79 -10.69 -0.80 16.85
N LYS A 80 -9.64 -1.62 16.91
CA LYS A 80 -8.30 -1.21 17.36
C LYS A 80 -7.33 -0.98 16.21
N ILE A 81 -7.27 -1.91 15.27
CA ILE A 81 -6.23 -1.95 14.24
C ILE A 81 -6.85 -2.15 12.87
N THR A 82 -6.29 -1.46 11.89
CA THR A 82 -6.56 -1.67 10.46
C THR A 82 -5.23 -1.88 9.76
N GLU A 83 -5.11 -2.98 9.00
CA GLU A 83 -3.85 -3.38 8.40
C GLU A 83 -4.04 -3.83 6.95
N VAL A 84 -3.19 -3.31 6.08
CA VAL A 84 -3.12 -3.71 4.67
C VAL A 84 -1.75 -4.33 4.44
N LYS A 85 -1.72 -5.56 3.90
CA LYS A 85 -0.49 -6.20 3.47
C LYS A 85 -0.52 -6.40 1.97
N VAL A 86 0.58 -6.05 1.31
CA VAL A 86 0.74 -6.24 -0.13
C VAL A 86 1.90 -7.20 -0.33
N CYS A 87 1.60 -8.43 -0.74
CA CYS A 87 2.59 -9.47 -1.01
C CYS A 87 2.67 -9.76 -2.49
N ASP A 88 3.88 -9.80 -3.06
CA ASP A 88 4.08 -10.25 -4.43
C ASP A 88 4.89 -11.54 -4.49
N ASP A 89 4.98 -12.12 -5.67
CA ASP A 89 5.74 -13.34 -5.94
C ASP A 89 7.01 -13.07 -6.74
N GLY A 90 7.52 -11.86 -6.69
CA GLY A 90 8.73 -11.46 -7.37
C GLY A 90 10.00 -11.84 -6.62
N PRO A 91 11.15 -11.25 -6.98
CA PRO A 91 12.43 -11.59 -6.35
C PRO A 91 12.56 -11.10 -4.89
N GLY A 92 11.65 -10.24 -4.44
CA GLY A 92 11.70 -9.70 -3.10
C GLY A 92 12.73 -8.58 -2.94
N PHE A 93 12.80 -8.03 -1.74
CA PHE A 93 13.82 -7.06 -1.39
C PHE A 93 15.08 -7.78 -0.94
N SER A 94 16.25 -7.32 -1.39
CA SER A 94 17.51 -7.78 -0.81
C SER A 94 17.67 -7.24 0.61
N ASP A 95 18.50 -7.89 1.42
CA ASP A 95 18.73 -7.45 2.80
C ASP A 95 19.28 -6.03 2.85
N ASP A 96 20.16 -5.66 1.92
CA ASP A 96 20.70 -4.30 1.82
C ASP A 96 19.59 -3.28 1.56
N ILE A 97 18.65 -3.60 0.69
CA ILE A 97 17.52 -2.73 0.36
C ILE A 97 16.57 -2.61 1.57
N LEU A 98 16.30 -3.70 2.28
CA LEU A 98 15.44 -3.68 3.46
C LEU A 98 16.00 -2.75 4.54
N ASP A 99 17.31 -2.77 4.75
CA ASP A 99 17.97 -1.89 5.70
C ASP A 99 17.78 -0.42 5.33
N VAL A 100 17.92 -0.09 4.04
CA VAL A 100 17.78 1.28 3.55
C VAL A 100 16.33 1.76 3.63
N LEU A 101 15.37 0.91 3.28
CA LEU A 101 13.94 1.27 3.30
C LEU A 101 13.43 1.56 4.70
N GLY A 102 14.07 0.99 5.73
CA GLY A 102 13.72 1.25 7.12
C GLY A 102 14.21 2.59 7.67
N GLU A 103 15.04 3.32 6.93
CA GLU A 103 15.65 4.56 7.38
C GLU A 103 14.95 5.80 6.82
N PRO A 104 15.17 6.98 7.44
CA PRO A 104 14.73 8.24 6.85
C PRO A 104 15.38 8.48 5.49
N TYR A 105 14.69 9.26 4.64
CA TYR A 105 15.19 9.58 3.32
C TYR A 105 16.54 10.28 3.38
N ILE A 106 17.51 9.71 2.65
CA ILE A 106 18.81 10.32 2.38
C ILE A 106 19.03 10.20 0.87
N ARG A 107 19.30 11.33 0.21
CA ARG A 107 19.36 11.39 -1.25
C ARG A 107 20.31 10.35 -1.87
N SER A 108 21.50 10.15 -1.28
CA SER A 108 22.47 9.18 -1.79
C SER A 108 21.95 7.74 -1.70
N LYS A 109 21.25 7.40 -0.60
CA LYS A 109 20.62 6.08 -0.43
C LYS A 109 19.49 5.89 -1.42
N ASN A 110 18.72 6.94 -1.68
CA ASN A 110 17.63 6.88 -2.63
C ASN A 110 18.16 6.65 -4.06
N GLU A 111 19.27 7.25 -4.42
CA GLU A 111 19.93 7.01 -5.71
C GLU A 111 20.39 5.56 -5.84
N ILE A 112 20.93 4.97 -4.76
CA ILE A 112 21.34 3.57 -4.73
C ILE A 112 20.12 2.65 -4.91
N ILE A 113 19.03 2.90 -4.20
CA ILE A 113 17.79 2.14 -4.35
C ILE A 113 17.31 2.22 -5.79
N SER A 114 17.24 3.41 -6.36
CA SER A 114 16.77 3.64 -7.71
C SER A 114 17.61 2.91 -8.75
N SER A 115 18.93 2.91 -8.60
CA SER A 115 19.83 2.28 -9.56
C SER A 115 19.83 0.75 -9.46
N LYS A 116 19.65 0.19 -8.27
CA LYS A 116 19.75 -1.26 -8.05
C LYS A 116 18.46 -2.01 -8.23
N SER A 117 17.33 -1.41 -7.83
CA SER A 117 16.06 -2.13 -7.76
C SER A 117 14.95 -1.51 -8.60
N GLY A 118 15.14 -0.30 -9.12
CA GLY A 118 14.08 0.45 -9.77
C GLY A 118 13.03 0.96 -8.81
N LEU A 119 13.18 0.73 -7.52
CA LEU A 119 12.36 1.33 -6.49
C LEU A 119 12.73 2.78 -6.30
N GLY A 120 12.69 3.62 -5.96
CA GLY A 120 13.26 4.93 -5.91
C GLY A 120 12.38 5.89 -5.13
N LEU A 121 12.31 7.08 -5.64
CA LEU A 121 11.65 8.20 -4.99
C LEU A 121 10.16 7.93 -4.72
N GLY A 122 9.49 7.19 -5.63
CA GLY A 122 8.09 6.86 -5.47
C GLY A 122 7.79 6.05 -4.21
N THR A 123 8.61 5.05 -3.92
CA THR A 123 8.46 4.24 -2.69
C THR A 123 8.62 5.09 -1.44
N PHE A 124 9.61 5.97 -1.45
CA PHE A 124 9.83 6.89 -0.34
C PHE A 124 8.65 7.85 -0.15
N ILE A 125 8.15 8.42 -1.25
CA ILE A 125 6.99 9.33 -1.19
C ILE A 125 5.76 8.60 -0.66
N GLY A 126 5.49 7.40 -1.14
CA GLY A 126 4.36 6.59 -0.67
C GLY A 126 4.43 6.33 0.83
N LYS A 127 5.61 5.92 1.31
CA LYS A 127 5.85 5.71 2.75
C LYS A 127 5.60 6.98 3.54
N THR A 128 6.17 8.10 3.09
CA THR A 128 6.02 9.39 3.76
C THR A 128 4.57 9.83 3.84
N LEU A 129 3.82 9.69 2.75
CA LEU A 129 2.41 10.08 2.73
C LEU A 129 1.57 9.26 3.71
N LEU A 130 1.78 7.95 3.74
CA LEU A 130 1.04 7.10 4.67
C LEU A 130 1.45 7.35 6.13
N GLU A 131 2.71 7.61 6.38
CA GLU A 131 3.18 7.95 7.73
C GLU A 131 2.60 9.28 8.23
N ARG A 132 2.33 10.23 7.33
CA ARG A 132 1.62 11.47 7.68
C ARG A 132 0.21 11.20 8.19
N MET A 133 -0.38 10.08 7.77
CA MET A 133 -1.68 9.63 8.25
C MET A 133 -1.56 8.74 9.49
N LYS A 134 -0.39 8.72 10.11
CA LYS A 134 -0.10 7.90 11.31
C LYS A 134 -0.03 6.40 11.04
N ALA A 135 0.18 6.01 9.79
CA ALA A 135 0.45 4.61 9.46
C ALA A 135 1.86 4.23 9.87
N ASN A 136 2.03 2.97 10.22
CA ASN A 136 3.35 2.34 10.31
C ASN A 136 3.54 1.52 9.03
N VAL A 137 4.64 1.76 8.33
CA VAL A 137 4.93 1.07 7.07
C VAL A 137 6.18 0.22 7.25
N LYS A 138 6.05 -1.09 7.03
CA LYS A 138 7.14 -2.06 7.13
C LYS A 138 7.37 -2.77 5.81
N PHE A 139 8.63 -3.06 5.53
CA PHE A 139 9.07 -3.81 4.36
C PHE A 139 9.72 -5.12 4.80
N ASP A 140 9.24 -6.23 4.26
CA ASP A 140 9.69 -7.57 4.62
C ASP A 140 9.67 -8.50 3.41
N LYS A 141 10.03 -9.75 3.65
CA LYS A 141 9.83 -10.83 2.69
C LYS A 141 8.45 -11.44 2.90
N CYS A 142 7.75 -11.72 1.80
CA CYS A 142 6.47 -12.41 1.87
C CYS A 142 6.69 -13.87 2.31
N PRO A 143 6.09 -14.33 3.42
CA PRO A 143 6.35 -15.69 3.92
C PRO A 143 5.96 -16.80 2.94
N LYS A 144 4.94 -16.57 2.11
CA LYS A 144 4.43 -17.57 1.16
C LYS A 144 5.29 -17.72 -0.08
N THR A 145 5.87 -16.62 -0.57
CA THR A 145 6.47 -16.56 -1.91
C THR A 145 7.93 -16.20 -1.90
N ASN A 146 8.46 -15.74 -0.77
CA ASN A 146 9.77 -15.07 -0.64
C ASN A 146 9.88 -13.77 -1.47
N GLY A 147 8.78 -13.31 -2.03
CA GLY A 147 8.72 -12.02 -2.69
C GLY A 147 8.72 -10.86 -1.69
N ALA A 148 8.35 -9.68 -2.17
CA ALA A 148 8.29 -8.50 -1.33
C ALA A 148 6.96 -8.42 -0.59
N MET A 149 7.00 -7.93 0.65
CA MET A 149 5.81 -7.65 1.42
C MET A 149 5.91 -6.24 2.02
N VAL A 150 4.87 -5.46 1.83
CA VAL A 150 4.72 -4.17 2.50
C VAL A 150 3.51 -4.28 3.43
N THR A 151 3.72 -3.93 4.70
CA THR A 151 2.67 -3.93 5.71
C THR A 151 2.39 -2.49 6.12
N ILE A 152 1.14 -2.07 5.98
CA ILE A 152 0.69 -0.73 6.30
C ILE A 152 -0.35 -0.86 7.41
N LYS A 153 -0.05 -0.32 8.58
CA LYS A 153 -0.86 -0.52 9.76
C LYS A 153 -1.20 0.79 10.44
N TRP A 154 -2.48 0.95 10.76
CA TRP A 154 -2.99 2.10 11.51
C TRP A 154 -3.67 1.63 12.80
N GLN A 155 -3.71 2.53 13.78
CA GLN A 155 -4.77 2.46 14.77
C GLN A 155 -6.06 2.89 14.05
N THR A 156 -7.11 2.10 14.16
CA THR A 156 -8.34 2.36 13.39
C THR A 156 -8.91 3.74 13.63
N LYS A 157 -8.82 4.24 14.86
CA LYS A 157 -9.28 5.60 15.21
C LYS A 157 -8.62 6.70 14.38
N ASP A 158 -7.40 6.48 13.91
CA ASP A 158 -6.66 7.45 13.11
C ASP A 158 -7.11 7.50 11.66
N LEU A 159 -7.85 6.49 11.22
CA LEU A 159 -8.37 6.39 9.85
C LEU A 159 -9.80 6.88 9.71
N LEU A 160 -10.60 6.78 10.74
CA LEU A 160 -12.04 7.01 10.64
C LEU A 160 -12.34 8.43 10.18
N ALA A 161 -13.23 8.55 9.20
CA ALA A 161 -13.78 9.83 8.79
C ALA A 161 -14.59 10.44 9.92
N ILE A 162 -14.44 11.74 10.12
CA ILE A 162 -15.13 12.48 11.17
C ILE A 162 -16.54 12.87 10.72
#